data_945d57a4bea0fd797b6cc80e02503c1f
#
_entry.id   945d57a4bea0fd797b6cc80e02503c1f
#
_cell.length_a   1.000
_cell.length_b   1.000
_cell.length_c   1.000
_cell.angle_alpha   90.00
_cell.angle_beta   90.00
_cell.angle_gamma   90.00
#
_symmetry.space_group_name_H-M   'P 1'
#
loop_
_entity.id
_entity.type
_entity.pdbx_description
1 polymer ?
#
loop_
_entity_poly.entity_id
_entity_poly.type
_entity_poly.pdbx_seq_one_letter_code
_entity_poly.pdbx_strand_id
1 'polypeptide(L)'
;MWDYELNEFKNYLKLERSLSKNSIDAYLLDIRKLTSFISENYSTSLSIENINVSIIESFIKYLFKSECSTYSQARIVSGLKSFFNYLLLEEKIELNPMELVDAPKLVRKLPETLSIQEIEIIIDAIDLDSKEGMRNKAILETLYSCGLRVSELVNLKVQNLFLDIGFIKVLGKGMKERLVPIGTKAAKCISLYMNENRTNINISEGFEGYLFINRRGKNLTRNMIFIIVKD
;
A
#
# COMPACT_ATOMS: atom_id res chain seq x y z
N MET A 1 -10.18 -18.81 15.91
CA MET A 1 -11.12 -19.47 15.00
C MET A 1 -10.47 -19.62 13.65
N TRP A 2 -10.43 -20.82 13.10
CA TRP A 2 -9.83 -21.17 11.80
C TRP A 2 -8.33 -20.85 11.66
N ASP A 3 -7.57 -20.86 12.73
CA ASP A 3 -6.15 -20.47 12.69
C ASP A 3 -5.28 -21.43 11.87
N TYR A 4 -5.65 -22.72 11.86
CA TYR A 4 -4.99 -23.72 11.03
C TYR A 4 -5.23 -23.44 9.55
N GLU A 5 -6.48 -23.29 9.12
CA GLU A 5 -6.88 -23.01 7.74
C GLU A 5 -6.33 -21.69 7.23
N LEU A 6 -6.29 -20.66 8.10
CA LEU A 6 -5.70 -19.37 7.77
C LEU A 6 -4.18 -19.48 7.54
N ASN A 7 -3.48 -20.30 8.31
CA ASN A 7 -2.06 -20.51 8.11
C ASN A 7 -1.75 -21.28 6.83
N GLU A 8 -2.53 -22.32 6.55
CA GLU A 8 -2.43 -23.09 5.30
C GLU A 8 -2.72 -22.19 4.09
N PHE A 9 -3.81 -21.42 4.13
CA PHE A 9 -4.14 -20.46 3.06
C PHE A 9 -3.03 -19.41 2.87
N LYS A 10 -2.43 -18.92 3.96
CA LYS A 10 -1.27 -18.02 3.88
C LYS A 10 -0.10 -18.66 3.12
N ASN A 11 0.20 -19.93 3.40
CA ASN A 11 1.25 -20.68 2.73
C ASN A 11 0.91 -20.87 1.23
N TYR A 12 -0.31 -21.25 0.90
CA TYR A 12 -0.80 -21.34 -0.47
C TYR A 12 -0.62 -20.01 -1.23
N LEU A 13 -1.07 -18.88 -0.64
CA LEU A 13 -0.94 -17.55 -1.26
C LEU A 13 0.53 -17.16 -1.48
N LYS A 14 1.42 -17.56 -0.57
CA LYS A 14 2.84 -17.24 -0.63
C LYS A 14 3.60 -18.13 -1.63
N LEU A 15 3.39 -19.43 -1.57
CA LEU A 15 4.21 -20.43 -2.28
C LEU A 15 3.67 -20.70 -3.68
N GLU A 16 2.36 -20.90 -3.82
CA GLU A 16 1.77 -21.25 -5.10
C GLU A 16 1.31 -20.04 -5.90
N ARG A 17 0.73 -19.03 -5.22
CA ARG A 17 0.26 -17.81 -5.87
C ARG A 17 1.31 -16.71 -5.94
N SER A 18 2.47 -16.88 -5.28
CA SER A 18 3.59 -15.93 -5.26
C SER A 18 3.15 -14.48 -4.93
N LEU A 19 2.17 -14.33 -4.03
CA LEU A 19 1.64 -13.02 -3.68
C LEU A 19 2.59 -12.25 -2.76
N SER A 20 2.54 -10.91 -2.85
CA SER A 20 3.28 -10.04 -1.94
C SER A 20 2.76 -10.15 -0.51
N LYS A 21 3.64 -9.91 0.49
CA LYS A 21 3.26 -9.87 1.90
C LYS A 21 2.03 -9.00 2.15
N ASN A 22 1.99 -7.78 1.59
CA ASN A 22 0.85 -6.87 1.76
C ASN A 22 -0.47 -7.43 1.20
N SER A 23 -0.40 -8.16 0.08
CA SER A 23 -1.58 -8.83 -0.48
C SER A 23 -2.04 -9.96 0.44
N ILE A 24 -1.13 -10.78 0.93
CA ILE A 24 -1.44 -11.88 1.85
C ILE A 24 -2.07 -11.34 3.14
N ASP A 25 -1.46 -10.30 3.74
CA ASP A 25 -1.97 -9.68 4.96
C ASP A 25 -3.39 -9.09 4.75
N ALA A 26 -3.67 -8.52 3.56
CA ALA A 26 -4.99 -8.03 3.20
C ALA A 26 -6.03 -9.16 3.11
N TYR A 27 -5.70 -10.27 2.45
CA TYR A 27 -6.58 -11.45 2.38
C TYR A 27 -6.89 -12.02 3.77
N LEU A 28 -5.86 -12.19 4.60
CA LEU A 28 -6.02 -12.69 5.97
C LEU A 28 -6.88 -11.75 6.82
N LEU A 29 -6.71 -10.42 6.66
CA LEU A 29 -7.53 -9.44 7.36
C LEU A 29 -9.01 -9.54 6.96
N ASP A 30 -9.29 -9.79 5.68
CA ASP A 30 -10.67 -9.94 5.19
C ASP A 30 -11.35 -11.18 5.81
N ILE A 31 -10.64 -12.30 5.88
CA ILE A 31 -11.18 -13.51 6.50
C ILE A 31 -11.36 -13.31 8.00
N ARG A 32 -10.42 -12.64 8.69
CA ARG A 32 -10.57 -12.31 10.11
C ARG A 32 -11.79 -11.46 10.41
N LYS A 33 -12.19 -10.55 9.52
CA LYS A 33 -13.45 -9.81 9.67
C LYS A 33 -14.66 -10.72 9.66
N LEU A 34 -14.68 -11.74 8.79
CA LEU A 34 -15.73 -12.75 8.77
C LEU A 34 -15.72 -13.58 10.06
N THR A 35 -14.54 -14.04 10.51
CA THR A 35 -14.47 -14.84 11.74
C THR A 35 -14.90 -14.04 12.98
N SER A 36 -14.57 -12.75 13.08
CA SER A 36 -15.04 -11.87 14.15
C SER A 36 -16.57 -11.72 14.11
N PHE A 37 -17.14 -11.44 12.94
CA PHE A 37 -18.58 -11.36 12.77
C PHE A 37 -19.28 -12.66 13.18
N ILE A 38 -18.75 -13.81 12.82
CA ILE A 38 -19.31 -15.11 13.19
C ILE A 38 -19.25 -15.30 14.71
N SER A 39 -18.12 -14.98 15.34
CA SER A 39 -17.96 -15.12 16.79
C SER A 39 -18.90 -14.22 17.61
N GLU A 40 -19.29 -13.05 17.06
CA GLU A 40 -20.18 -12.10 17.70
C GLU A 40 -21.67 -12.46 17.52
N ASN A 41 -22.04 -13.08 16.42
CA ASN A 41 -23.46 -13.27 16.04
C ASN A 41 -23.93 -14.73 16.04
N TYR A 42 -23.01 -15.69 16.13
CA TYR A 42 -23.30 -17.13 16.11
C TYR A 42 -22.57 -17.83 17.26
N SER A 43 -22.94 -19.07 17.55
CA SER A 43 -22.22 -19.86 18.56
C SER A 43 -20.74 -20.00 18.24
N THR A 44 -19.89 -19.88 19.24
CA THR A 44 -18.43 -19.76 19.17
C THR A 44 -17.66 -20.91 18.50
N SER A 45 -18.33 -21.96 18.08
CA SER A 45 -17.71 -23.18 17.49
C SER A 45 -18.22 -23.53 16.09
N LEU A 46 -18.58 -22.53 15.29
CA LEU A 46 -18.98 -22.84 13.90
C LEU A 46 -17.74 -23.33 13.12
N SER A 47 -17.75 -24.60 12.75
CA SER A 47 -16.71 -25.15 11.87
C SER A 47 -16.84 -24.55 10.48
N ILE A 48 -15.74 -24.54 9.74
CA ILE A 48 -15.68 -23.93 8.40
C ILE A 48 -16.64 -24.60 7.41
N GLU A 49 -16.89 -25.90 7.58
CA GLU A 49 -17.80 -26.71 6.79
C GLU A 49 -19.27 -26.29 6.94
N ASN A 50 -19.63 -25.68 8.07
CA ASN A 50 -20.98 -25.23 8.40
C ASN A 50 -21.28 -23.80 7.90
N ILE A 51 -20.34 -23.16 7.22
CA ILE A 51 -20.55 -21.84 6.63
C ILE A 51 -21.36 -21.98 5.36
N ASN A 52 -22.53 -21.40 5.35
CA ASN A 52 -23.46 -21.41 4.23
C ASN A 52 -23.70 -20.01 3.66
N VAL A 53 -24.39 -19.94 2.54
CA VAL A 53 -24.71 -18.68 1.83
C VAL A 53 -25.44 -17.68 2.73
N SER A 54 -26.35 -18.13 3.60
CA SER A 54 -27.13 -17.24 4.50
C SER A 54 -26.23 -16.51 5.50
N ILE A 55 -25.19 -17.19 6.03
CA ILE A 55 -24.20 -16.57 6.93
C ILE A 55 -23.40 -15.50 6.18
N ILE A 56 -22.97 -15.82 4.96
CA ILE A 56 -22.22 -14.89 4.11
C ILE A 56 -23.09 -13.66 3.76
N GLU A 57 -24.34 -13.85 3.37
CA GLU A 57 -25.25 -12.72 3.11
C GLU A 57 -25.47 -11.85 4.34
N SER A 58 -25.58 -12.45 5.52
CA SER A 58 -25.70 -11.72 6.79
C SER A 58 -24.45 -10.90 7.07
N PHE A 59 -23.27 -11.45 6.80
CA PHE A 59 -22.00 -10.72 6.90
C PHE A 59 -21.92 -9.55 5.90
N ILE A 60 -22.35 -9.74 4.66
CA ILE A 60 -22.38 -8.66 3.66
C ILE A 60 -23.34 -7.56 4.08
N LYS A 61 -24.52 -7.90 4.62
CA LYS A 61 -25.45 -6.92 5.18
C LYS A 61 -24.84 -6.17 6.39
N TYR A 62 -24.07 -6.85 7.22
CA TYR A 62 -23.31 -6.23 8.31
C TYR A 62 -22.26 -5.23 7.79
N LEU A 63 -21.47 -5.60 6.78
CA LEU A 63 -20.50 -4.70 6.14
C LEU A 63 -21.16 -3.43 5.58
N PHE A 64 -22.34 -3.56 4.99
CA PHE A 64 -23.10 -2.43 4.47
C PHE A 64 -23.56 -1.50 5.61
N LYS A 65 -24.07 -2.05 6.73
CA LYS A 65 -24.52 -1.28 7.89
C LYS A 65 -23.38 -0.60 8.64
N SER A 66 -22.16 -1.15 8.59
CA SER A 66 -20.95 -0.60 9.25
C SER A 66 -20.24 0.49 8.42
N GLU A 67 -20.93 1.13 7.46
CA GLU A 67 -20.42 2.20 6.60
C GLU A 67 -19.13 1.83 5.82
N CYS A 68 -18.89 0.54 5.63
CA CYS A 68 -17.77 0.06 4.84
C CYS A 68 -17.93 0.53 3.38
N SER A 69 -16.91 1.21 2.84
CA SER A 69 -16.99 1.71 1.46
C SER A 69 -17.21 0.59 0.44
N THR A 70 -17.93 0.87 -0.65
CA THR A 70 -18.23 -0.09 -1.72
C THR A 70 -16.96 -0.77 -2.27
N TYR A 71 -15.86 -0.01 -2.41
CA TYR A 71 -14.55 -0.57 -2.81
C TYR A 71 -13.98 -1.55 -1.78
N SER A 72 -14.11 -1.23 -0.50
CA SER A 72 -13.68 -2.14 0.57
C SER A 72 -14.53 -3.40 0.62
N GLN A 73 -15.85 -3.27 0.45
CA GLN A 73 -16.76 -4.42 0.38
C GLN A 73 -16.41 -5.34 -0.80
N ALA A 74 -16.22 -4.77 -2.01
CA ALA A 74 -15.84 -5.55 -3.18
C ALA A 74 -14.50 -6.29 -2.98
N ARG A 75 -13.52 -5.63 -2.33
CA ARG A 75 -12.23 -6.25 -2.00
C ARG A 75 -12.42 -7.40 -1.00
N ILE A 76 -13.21 -7.21 0.05
CA ILE A 76 -13.50 -8.26 1.06
C ILE A 76 -14.18 -9.45 0.39
N VAL A 77 -15.21 -9.23 -0.43
CA VAL A 77 -15.89 -10.30 -1.18
C VAL A 77 -14.90 -11.08 -2.05
N SER A 78 -14.00 -10.38 -2.75
CA SER A 78 -12.95 -11.02 -3.55
C SER A 78 -11.97 -11.85 -2.69
N GLY A 79 -11.61 -11.34 -1.50
CA GLY A 79 -10.77 -12.04 -0.53
C GLY A 79 -11.42 -13.33 -0.03
N LEU A 80 -12.70 -13.25 0.35
CA LEU A 80 -13.47 -14.41 0.79
C LEU A 80 -13.66 -15.44 -0.33
N LYS A 81 -13.97 -15.00 -1.56
CA LYS A 81 -14.03 -15.90 -2.73
C LYS A 81 -12.73 -16.68 -2.92
N SER A 82 -11.58 -15.99 -2.79
CA SER A 82 -10.28 -16.65 -2.91
C SER A 82 -10.06 -17.70 -1.82
N PHE A 83 -10.48 -17.41 -0.58
CA PHE A 83 -10.35 -18.34 0.53
C PHE A 83 -11.25 -19.55 0.40
N PHE A 84 -12.53 -19.37 0.12
CA PHE A 84 -13.47 -20.49 -0.04
C PHE A 84 -13.18 -21.33 -1.29
N ASN A 85 -12.65 -20.74 -2.37
CA ASN A 85 -12.13 -21.49 -3.51
C ASN A 85 -10.92 -22.35 -3.13
N TYR A 86 -10.02 -21.84 -2.30
CA TYR A 86 -8.90 -22.61 -1.76
C TYR A 86 -9.40 -23.78 -0.91
N LEU A 87 -10.38 -23.56 -0.02
CA LEU A 87 -10.93 -24.61 0.82
C LEU A 87 -11.62 -25.72 -0.01
N LEU A 88 -12.31 -25.34 -1.08
CA LEU A 88 -12.90 -26.29 -2.02
C LEU A 88 -11.83 -27.09 -2.77
N LEU A 89 -10.74 -26.43 -3.19
CA LEU A 89 -9.60 -27.08 -3.86
C LEU A 89 -8.92 -28.12 -2.97
N GLU A 90 -8.80 -27.82 -1.67
CA GLU A 90 -8.19 -28.69 -0.65
C GLU A 90 -9.21 -29.69 -0.05
N GLU A 91 -10.38 -29.84 -0.67
CA GLU A 91 -11.47 -30.75 -0.25
C GLU A 91 -11.89 -30.58 1.23
N LYS A 92 -11.70 -29.37 1.79
CA LYS A 92 -12.08 -29.03 3.17
C LYS A 92 -13.54 -28.63 3.30
N ILE A 93 -14.18 -28.32 2.17
CA ILE A 93 -15.62 -28.05 2.06
C ILE A 93 -16.14 -28.71 0.79
N GLU A 94 -17.38 -29.17 0.82
CA GLU A 94 -18.04 -29.78 -0.35
C GLU A 94 -18.67 -28.73 -1.27
N LEU A 95 -19.15 -27.63 -0.72
CA LEU A 95 -19.82 -26.55 -1.45
C LEU A 95 -19.20 -25.20 -1.10
N ASN A 96 -19.00 -24.36 -2.12
CA ASN A 96 -18.47 -23.01 -1.92
C ASN A 96 -19.60 -22.02 -1.60
N PRO A 97 -19.72 -21.50 -0.37
CA PRO A 97 -20.79 -20.56 0.02
C PRO A 97 -20.69 -19.20 -0.68
N MET A 98 -19.55 -18.91 -1.34
CA MET A 98 -19.34 -17.67 -2.08
C MET A 98 -19.64 -17.77 -3.58
N GLU A 99 -20.08 -18.93 -4.08
CA GLU A 99 -20.26 -19.18 -5.51
C GLU A 99 -21.26 -18.19 -6.13
N LEU A 100 -22.43 -18.05 -5.52
CA LEU A 100 -23.51 -17.18 -6.00
C LEU A 100 -23.47 -15.74 -5.43
N VAL A 101 -22.45 -15.42 -4.65
CA VAL A 101 -22.33 -14.08 -4.04
C VAL A 101 -21.69 -13.10 -5.02
N ASP A 102 -22.44 -12.09 -5.43
CA ASP A 102 -21.92 -11.03 -6.29
C ASP A 102 -21.18 -9.94 -5.50
N ALA A 103 -20.07 -9.47 -6.07
CA ALA A 103 -19.41 -8.28 -5.56
C ALA A 103 -20.25 -7.03 -5.90
N PRO A 104 -20.27 -6.00 -5.03
CA PRO A 104 -20.97 -4.77 -5.33
C PRO A 104 -20.42 -4.10 -6.59
N LYS A 105 -21.31 -3.56 -7.43
CA LYS A 105 -20.91 -2.82 -8.63
C LYS A 105 -20.17 -1.54 -8.26
N LEU A 106 -18.94 -1.40 -8.77
CA LEU A 106 -18.11 -0.24 -8.53
C LEU A 106 -18.38 0.83 -9.59
N VAL A 107 -18.70 2.03 -9.14
CA VAL A 107 -18.78 3.20 -10.01
C VAL A 107 -17.35 3.77 -10.14
N ARG A 108 -16.81 3.77 -11.35
CA ARG A 108 -15.53 4.44 -11.63
C ARG A 108 -15.75 5.94 -11.67
N LYS A 109 -15.29 6.65 -10.65
CA LYS A 109 -15.15 8.11 -10.71
C LYS A 109 -13.89 8.43 -11.52
N LEU A 110 -13.99 9.37 -12.44
CA LEU A 110 -12.79 9.92 -13.07
C LEU A 110 -11.97 10.62 -11.99
N PRO A 111 -10.65 10.40 -11.94
CA PRO A 111 -9.81 11.10 -10.98
C PRO A 111 -9.76 12.59 -11.32
N GLU A 112 -9.84 13.42 -10.31
CA GLU A 112 -9.50 14.85 -10.44
C GLU A 112 -7.98 14.94 -10.57
N THR A 113 -7.51 15.73 -11.52
CA THR A 113 -6.07 15.92 -11.79
C THR A 113 -5.71 17.38 -11.58
N LEU A 114 -4.54 17.61 -10.97
CA LEU A 114 -3.97 18.94 -10.86
C LEU A 114 -3.35 19.37 -12.19
N SER A 115 -3.51 20.65 -12.53
CA SER A 115 -2.79 21.28 -13.63
C SER A 115 -1.31 21.47 -13.26
N ILE A 116 -0.47 21.74 -14.25
CA ILE A 116 0.95 22.05 -14.05
C ILE A 116 1.11 23.27 -13.12
N GLN A 117 0.33 24.31 -13.33
CA GLN A 117 0.33 25.54 -12.52
C GLN A 117 -0.01 25.27 -11.05
N GLU A 118 -1.03 24.45 -10.79
CA GLU A 118 -1.41 24.07 -9.42
C GLU A 118 -0.30 23.29 -8.73
N ILE A 119 0.38 22.39 -9.44
CA ILE A 119 1.52 21.64 -8.91
C ILE A 119 2.70 22.58 -8.59
N GLU A 120 2.99 23.53 -9.47
CA GLU A 120 4.05 24.54 -9.23
C GLU A 120 3.73 25.39 -8.01
N ILE A 121 2.50 25.86 -7.85
CA ILE A 121 2.05 26.62 -6.67
C ILE A 121 2.26 25.81 -5.39
N ILE A 122 1.88 24.53 -5.38
CA ILE A 122 2.05 23.63 -4.22
C ILE A 122 3.53 23.48 -3.87
N ILE A 123 4.40 23.26 -4.87
CA ILE A 123 5.83 23.07 -4.63
C ILE A 123 6.50 24.37 -4.16
N ASP A 124 6.09 25.52 -4.69
CA ASP A 124 6.65 26.81 -4.36
C ASP A 124 6.13 27.38 -3.03
N ALA A 125 5.02 26.86 -2.50
CA ALA A 125 4.52 27.17 -1.16
C ALA A 125 5.40 26.59 -0.03
N ILE A 126 6.35 25.70 -0.34
CA ILE A 126 7.23 25.11 0.67
C ILE A 126 8.19 26.18 1.21
N ASP A 127 8.13 26.41 2.52
CA ASP A 127 9.07 27.28 3.23
C ASP A 127 10.48 26.63 3.26
N LEU A 128 11.40 27.20 2.48
CA LEU A 128 12.78 26.71 2.37
C LEU A 128 13.64 27.04 3.59
N ASP A 129 13.26 28.04 4.40
CA ASP A 129 13.97 28.41 5.62
C ASP A 129 13.66 27.42 6.76
N SER A 130 12.64 26.63 6.64
CA SER A 130 12.35 25.55 7.57
C SER A 130 13.39 24.44 7.49
N LYS A 131 13.65 23.76 8.61
CA LYS A 131 14.65 22.67 8.70
C LYS A 131 14.43 21.56 7.68
N GLU A 132 13.19 21.33 7.28
CA GLU A 132 12.80 20.27 6.34
C GLU A 132 12.47 20.79 4.95
N GLY A 133 12.48 22.09 4.72
CA GLY A 133 12.03 22.71 3.48
C GLY A 133 12.73 22.19 2.23
N MET A 134 14.06 22.18 2.24
CA MET A 134 14.84 21.65 1.11
C MET A 134 14.53 20.16 0.84
N ARG A 135 14.41 19.37 1.88
CA ARG A 135 14.02 17.95 1.76
C ARG A 135 12.62 17.80 1.16
N ASN A 136 11.66 18.55 1.69
CA ASN A 136 10.25 18.45 1.28
C ASN A 136 10.09 18.91 -0.18
N LYS A 137 10.78 19.98 -0.59
CA LYS A 137 10.82 20.43 -1.98
C LYS A 137 11.42 19.37 -2.90
N ALA A 138 12.56 18.77 -2.53
CA ALA A 138 13.18 17.69 -3.28
C ALA A 138 12.27 16.47 -3.40
N ILE A 139 11.49 16.14 -2.36
CA ILE A 139 10.49 15.06 -2.37
C ILE A 139 9.40 15.35 -3.39
N LEU A 140 8.74 16.52 -3.35
CA LEU A 140 7.63 16.85 -4.24
C LEU A 140 8.09 16.95 -5.70
N GLU A 141 9.23 17.61 -5.96
CA GLU A 141 9.82 17.67 -7.29
C GLU A 141 10.16 16.27 -7.84
N THR A 142 10.67 15.35 -7.01
CA THR A 142 10.98 13.98 -7.42
C THR A 142 9.70 13.19 -7.71
N LEU A 143 8.67 13.31 -6.88
CA LEU A 143 7.37 12.65 -7.09
C LEU A 143 6.76 13.10 -8.42
N TYR A 144 6.73 14.41 -8.67
CA TYR A 144 6.14 14.98 -9.86
C TYR A 144 6.95 14.60 -11.12
N SER A 145 8.27 14.84 -11.08
CA SER A 145 9.14 14.61 -12.24
C SER A 145 9.21 13.14 -12.67
N CYS A 146 9.24 12.22 -11.70
CA CYS A 146 9.49 10.80 -11.97
C CYS A 146 8.23 9.93 -11.89
N GLY A 147 7.09 10.46 -11.45
CA GLY A 147 5.85 9.68 -11.27
C GLY A 147 6.01 8.49 -10.34
N LEU A 148 6.82 8.63 -9.28
CA LEU A 148 7.10 7.53 -8.36
C LEU A 148 5.90 7.20 -7.48
N ARG A 149 5.73 5.91 -7.16
CA ARG A 149 4.89 5.54 -6.04
C ARG A 149 5.52 6.00 -4.73
N VAL A 150 4.70 6.38 -3.73
CA VAL A 150 5.20 6.80 -2.42
C VAL A 150 6.15 5.76 -1.80
N SER A 151 5.85 4.47 -1.96
CA SER A 151 6.72 3.39 -1.48
C SER A 151 8.08 3.33 -2.21
N GLU A 152 8.13 3.69 -3.47
CA GLU A 152 9.37 3.76 -4.25
C GLU A 152 10.23 4.95 -3.81
N LEU A 153 9.59 6.10 -3.59
CA LEU A 153 10.26 7.32 -3.11
C LEU A 153 10.92 7.11 -1.74
N VAL A 154 10.18 6.61 -0.74
CA VAL A 154 10.71 6.43 0.63
C VAL A 154 11.82 5.38 0.71
N ASN A 155 11.90 4.48 -0.28
CA ASN A 155 12.93 3.47 -0.40
C ASN A 155 14.04 3.83 -1.40
N LEU A 156 14.00 5.02 -1.99
CA LEU A 156 15.03 5.46 -2.95
C LEU A 156 16.38 5.58 -2.25
N LYS A 157 17.40 4.98 -2.88
CA LYS A 157 18.76 4.96 -2.34
C LYS A 157 19.66 5.97 -3.06
N VAL A 158 20.62 6.53 -2.35
CA VAL A 158 21.63 7.47 -2.91
C VAL A 158 22.39 6.82 -4.07
N GLN A 159 22.79 5.56 -3.94
CA GLN A 159 23.50 4.81 -4.99
C GLN A 159 22.70 4.57 -6.25
N ASN A 160 21.40 4.84 -6.25
CA ASN A 160 20.51 4.67 -7.38
C ASN A 160 20.22 5.98 -8.11
N LEU A 161 20.94 7.04 -7.78
CA LEU A 161 20.86 8.36 -8.42
C LEU A 161 21.95 8.45 -9.51
N PHE A 162 21.56 8.72 -10.72
CA PHE A 162 22.42 8.96 -11.88
C PHE A 162 22.06 10.33 -12.46
N LEU A 163 22.21 11.38 -11.59
CA LEU A 163 21.70 12.73 -11.87
C LEU A 163 22.46 13.42 -13.00
N ASP A 164 23.71 13.05 -13.23
CA ASP A 164 24.58 13.50 -14.32
C ASP A 164 24.06 13.11 -15.70
N ILE A 165 23.45 11.93 -15.80
CA ILE A 165 22.84 11.43 -17.04
C ILE A 165 21.32 11.54 -17.03
N GLY A 166 20.71 12.14 -15.99
CA GLY A 166 19.28 12.42 -15.92
C GLY A 166 18.40 11.21 -15.64
N PHE A 167 18.88 10.22 -14.87
CA PHE A 167 18.11 9.03 -14.52
C PHE A 167 18.21 8.68 -13.04
N ILE A 168 17.19 7.97 -12.55
CA ILE A 168 17.21 7.28 -11.25
C ILE A 168 16.79 5.81 -11.44
N LYS A 169 17.36 4.92 -10.63
CA LYS A 169 16.98 3.51 -10.60
C LYS A 169 15.98 3.26 -9.48
N VAL A 170 14.86 2.65 -9.80
CA VAL A 170 13.74 2.45 -8.87
C VAL A 170 13.39 0.97 -8.79
N LEU A 171 13.19 0.49 -7.55
CA LEU A 171 12.73 -0.86 -7.28
C LEU A 171 11.20 -0.86 -7.18
N GLY A 172 10.54 -1.44 -8.17
CA GLY A 172 9.08 -1.49 -8.28
C GLY A 172 8.45 -2.74 -7.65
N LYS A 173 7.18 -2.96 -7.95
CA LYS A 173 6.43 -4.15 -7.52
C LYS A 173 7.09 -5.43 -8.03
N GLY A 174 7.22 -6.43 -7.15
CA GLY A 174 7.83 -7.72 -7.48
C GLY A 174 9.35 -7.67 -7.62
N MET A 175 10.01 -6.72 -6.92
CA MET A 175 11.47 -6.56 -6.94
C MET A 175 12.06 -6.26 -8.34
N LYS A 176 11.23 -5.76 -9.27
CA LYS A 176 11.70 -5.38 -10.60
C LYS A 176 12.31 -3.98 -10.58
N GLU A 177 13.55 -3.88 -11.02
CA GLU A 177 14.23 -2.60 -11.20
C GLU A 177 13.83 -1.95 -12.52
N ARG A 178 13.72 -0.61 -12.52
CA ARG A 178 13.56 0.18 -13.74
C ARG A 178 14.33 1.49 -13.64
N LEU A 179 14.84 1.97 -14.76
CA LEU A 179 15.34 3.33 -14.88
C LEU A 179 14.18 4.28 -15.18
N VAL A 180 14.17 5.40 -14.48
CA VAL A 180 13.15 6.45 -14.63
C VAL A 180 13.87 7.76 -14.93
N PRO A 181 13.50 8.49 -16.00
CA PRO A 181 14.09 9.80 -16.26
C PRO A 181 13.73 10.78 -15.15
N ILE A 182 14.67 11.68 -14.83
CA ILE A 182 14.47 12.76 -13.85
C ILE A 182 14.75 14.09 -14.52
N GLY A 183 13.84 15.06 -14.33
CA GLY A 183 14.00 16.42 -14.85
C GLY A 183 15.07 17.20 -14.10
N THR A 184 15.65 18.19 -14.76
CA THR A 184 16.76 19.01 -14.24
C THR A 184 16.39 19.75 -12.95
N LYS A 185 15.12 20.19 -12.79
CA LYS A 185 14.64 20.88 -11.57
C LYS A 185 14.67 19.93 -10.37
N ALA A 186 14.14 18.72 -10.52
CA ALA A 186 14.16 17.71 -9.47
C ALA A 186 15.60 17.25 -9.13
N ALA A 187 16.45 17.05 -10.14
CA ALA A 187 17.86 16.70 -9.93
C ALA A 187 18.62 17.78 -9.13
N LYS A 188 18.40 19.06 -9.45
CA LYS A 188 18.97 20.19 -8.69
C LYS A 188 18.48 20.20 -7.24
N CYS A 189 17.17 20.02 -7.00
CA CYS A 189 16.62 19.98 -5.64
C CYS A 189 17.19 18.81 -4.82
N ILE A 190 17.36 17.64 -5.42
CA ILE A 190 18.03 16.51 -4.76
C ILE A 190 19.48 16.86 -4.41
N SER A 191 20.23 17.44 -5.33
CA SER A 191 21.64 17.81 -5.12
C SER A 191 21.78 18.84 -3.99
N LEU A 192 20.93 19.87 -3.96
CA LEU A 192 20.92 20.87 -2.88
C LEU A 192 20.60 20.22 -1.53
N TYR A 193 19.53 19.42 -1.47
CA TYR A 193 19.19 18.69 -0.25
C TYR A 193 20.33 17.80 0.24
N MET A 194 20.98 17.07 -0.65
CA MET A 194 22.09 16.18 -0.30
C MET A 194 23.29 16.95 0.27
N ASN A 195 23.65 18.07 -0.32
CA ASN A 195 24.88 18.80 0.03
C ASN A 195 24.69 19.73 1.24
N GLU A 196 23.54 20.37 1.37
CA GLU A 196 23.34 21.45 2.36
C GLU A 196 22.52 21.02 3.57
N ASN A 197 21.60 20.06 3.41
CA ASN A 197 20.68 19.68 4.48
C ASN A 197 20.96 18.26 5.02
N ARG A 198 21.07 17.25 4.13
CA ARG A 198 21.25 15.85 4.53
C ARG A 198 22.58 15.61 5.26
N THR A 199 23.64 16.31 4.91
CA THR A 199 24.96 16.24 5.57
C THR A 199 24.91 16.64 7.03
N ASN A 200 23.97 17.48 7.41
CA ASN A 200 23.79 17.97 8.78
C ASN A 200 22.90 17.07 9.65
N ILE A 201 22.37 15.97 9.09
CA ILE A 201 21.51 15.03 9.81
C ILE A 201 22.39 13.90 10.37
N ASN A 202 22.28 13.63 11.67
CA ASN A 202 22.87 12.44 12.25
C ASN A 202 22.05 11.21 11.81
N ILE A 203 22.58 10.47 10.81
CA ILE A 203 21.89 9.34 10.22
C ILE A 203 22.12 8.10 11.10
N SER A 204 21.03 7.39 11.43
CA SER A 204 21.09 6.18 12.22
C SER A 204 21.74 5.04 11.43
N GLU A 205 22.46 4.14 12.12
CA GLU A 205 23.09 2.97 11.54
C GLU A 205 22.10 2.14 10.71
N GLY A 206 22.52 1.76 9.49
CA GLY A 206 21.70 1.01 8.51
C GLY A 206 20.76 1.86 7.66
N PHE A 207 20.72 3.19 7.85
CA PHE A 207 19.88 4.09 7.06
C PHE A 207 20.68 5.02 6.12
N GLU A 208 22.00 4.94 6.10
CA GLU A 208 22.91 5.81 5.35
C GLU A 208 22.64 5.80 3.84
N GLY A 209 22.23 4.66 3.33
CA GLY A 209 21.93 4.47 1.91
C GLY A 209 20.63 5.11 1.45
N TYR A 210 19.70 5.51 2.33
CA TYR A 210 18.43 6.12 1.92
C TYR A 210 18.62 7.59 1.52
N LEU A 211 17.96 8.01 0.45
CA LEU A 211 18.04 9.41 0.00
C LEU A 211 17.37 10.34 1.01
N PHE A 212 16.10 10.12 1.29
CA PHE A 212 15.29 11.00 2.15
C PHE A 212 15.25 10.51 3.59
N ILE A 213 15.76 11.35 4.49
CA ILE A 213 15.94 11.04 5.92
C ILE A 213 15.04 11.94 6.77
N ASN A 214 14.48 11.36 7.83
CA ASN A 214 13.70 12.10 8.82
C ASN A 214 14.59 12.70 9.93
N ARG A 215 14.02 13.50 10.84
CA ARG A 215 14.74 14.12 11.98
C ARG A 215 15.43 13.14 12.92
N ARG A 216 15.02 11.85 12.89
CA ARG A 216 15.59 10.80 13.74
C ARG A 216 16.68 9.98 13.01
N GLY A 217 17.14 10.46 11.88
CA GLY A 217 18.16 9.77 11.08
C GLY A 217 17.70 8.52 10.35
N LYS A 218 16.38 8.27 10.23
CA LYS A 218 15.82 7.09 9.56
C LYS A 218 15.11 7.48 8.27
N ASN A 219 14.85 6.53 7.38
CA ASN A 219 14.06 6.80 6.18
C ASN A 219 12.64 7.30 6.52
N LEU A 220 12.03 8.00 5.58
CA LEU A 220 10.66 8.49 5.74
C LEU A 220 9.65 7.35 5.65
N THR A 221 8.52 7.51 6.34
CA THR A 221 7.37 6.63 6.21
C THR A 221 6.41 7.16 5.13
N ARG A 222 5.55 6.28 4.60
CA ARG A 222 4.49 6.68 3.66
C ARG A 222 3.55 7.73 4.26
N ASN A 223 3.23 7.59 5.55
CA ASN A 223 2.38 8.56 6.27
C ASN A 223 3.03 9.94 6.35
N MET A 224 4.37 10.01 6.52
CA MET A 224 5.05 11.30 6.53
C MET A 224 4.96 11.99 5.17
N ILE A 225 5.10 11.26 4.06
CA ILE A 225 4.91 11.83 2.71
C ILE A 225 3.48 12.36 2.55
N PHE A 226 2.47 11.61 3.03
CA PHE A 226 1.09 12.07 2.99
C PHE A 226 0.89 13.40 3.76
N ILE A 227 1.52 13.52 4.94
CA ILE A 227 1.50 14.77 5.72
C ILE A 227 2.16 15.91 4.93
N ILE A 228 3.38 15.70 4.39
CA ILE A 228 4.11 16.72 3.61
C ILE A 228 3.30 17.24 2.40
N VAL A 229 2.51 16.36 1.77
CA VAL A 229 1.67 16.75 0.60
C VAL A 229 0.40 17.49 1.04
N LYS A 230 -0.08 17.24 2.28
CA LYS A 230 -1.33 17.80 2.79
C LYS A 230 -1.15 19.18 3.43
N ASP A 231 0.01 19.43 4.05
CA ASP A 231 0.37 20.70 4.72
C ASP A 231 0.72 21.78 3.68
#